data_35cb81d790c47e3b3cea648128803430
#
_entry.id   35cb81d790c47e3b3cea648128803430
#
_cell.length_a   1.000
_cell.length_b   1.000
_cell.length_c   1.000
_cell.angle_alpha   90.00
_cell.angle_beta   90.00
_cell.angle_gamma   90.00
#
_symmetry.space_group_name_H-M   'P 1'
#
loop_
_entity.id
_entity.type
_entity.pdbx_description
1 polymer ?
#
loop_
_entity_poly.entity_id
_entity_poly.type
_entity_poly.pdbx_seq_one_letter_code
_entity_poly.pdbx_strand_id
1 'polypeptide(L)'
;MKRLAMLLLAAALLLSAAACQPTPGEEFVVNKKDSGVAAKLEKEADAEARGAQRMPDRWDEVYESDLMTLTFAAPIVQKEDGLYPLYRTRSNPLTEAEMVNCLSILFPDPVAVRQNLPTKADIQREMEWYMNEAQAKLDWQDAGRPDDGVDRDETPLSREEVNQELANYQELIQKAPETNEESPATAYHIPTGQEGILVYRTKSGDTVIVNPSWNGSLYAGLGSNHTHVYPRYEYEEMKRFDDEDTLPYTPVTADQKKCEQVAKDALTKLGIEGMTLVATEEANLMDDRICLSGGYECLFVRDFGGYPYLGSNFEPAQGLTYGSDDSFMANQYIRPEELRLFADEEGVKLISFDAPKMIVGIESKNVELLPFEKAQERIRQGLVYGLTKWAQDVRQNEPDLKLNVEIYRIGLTSYTLHVPNSDDYYEMPCYAVFFDPWQRPDSSRNDKTTMQETLLINAVDGSIVHTDYGY
;
A
#
# COMPACT_ATOMS: atom_id res chain seq x y z
N MET A 1 55.57 0.71 7.56
CA MET A 1 54.18 1.08 7.91
C MET A 1 53.44 1.78 6.78
N LYS A 2 53.93 2.87 6.16
CA LYS A 2 53.19 3.58 5.08
C LYS A 2 52.84 2.71 3.85
N ARG A 3 53.71 1.76 3.44
CA ARG A 3 53.43 0.86 2.31
C ARG A 3 52.39 -0.21 2.63
N LEU A 4 52.29 -0.67 3.89
CA LEU A 4 51.28 -1.63 4.32
C LEU A 4 49.91 -0.96 4.41
N ALA A 5 49.82 0.28 4.88
CA ALA A 5 48.58 1.07 4.90
C ALA A 5 48.03 1.38 3.50
N MET A 6 48.93 1.64 2.51
CA MET A 6 48.51 1.82 1.12
C MET A 6 47.98 0.53 0.49
N LEU A 7 48.59 -0.62 0.82
CA LEU A 7 48.11 -1.93 0.33
C LEU A 7 46.76 -2.30 0.93
N LEU A 8 46.53 -2.01 2.21
CA LEU A 8 45.23 -2.22 2.87
C LEU A 8 44.15 -1.28 2.33
N LEU A 9 44.51 -0.02 2.05
CA LEU A 9 43.57 0.94 1.43
C LEU A 9 43.22 0.54 -0.01
N ALA A 10 44.20 0.06 -0.80
CA ALA A 10 43.94 -0.45 -2.15
C ALA A 10 43.12 -1.73 -2.15
N ALA A 11 43.32 -2.62 -1.18
CA ALA A 11 42.48 -3.82 -1.01
C ALA A 11 41.03 -3.48 -0.58
N ALA A 12 40.88 -2.50 0.32
CA ALA A 12 39.55 -2.02 0.72
C ALA A 12 38.80 -1.35 -0.45
N LEU A 13 39.49 -0.57 -1.29
CA LEU A 13 38.91 0.03 -2.50
C LEU A 13 38.58 -1.02 -3.57
N LEU A 14 39.33 -2.10 -3.68
CA LEU A 14 39.03 -3.21 -4.59
C LEU A 14 37.86 -4.05 -4.08
N LEU A 15 37.70 -4.22 -2.78
CA LEU A 15 36.57 -4.92 -2.17
C LEU A 15 35.27 -4.09 -2.26
N SER A 16 35.37 -2.76 -2.12
CA SER A 16 34.19 -1.88 -2.33
C SER A 16 33.73 -1.82 -3.79
N ALA A 17 34.66 -1.98 -4.76
CA ALA A 17 34.30 -2.08 -6.18
C ALA A 17 33.67 -3.43 -6.56
N ALA A 18 33.89 -4.49 -5.77
CA ALA A 18 33.25 -5.79 -5.97
C ALA A 18 31.83 -5.89 -5.34
N ALA A 19 31.45 -4.92 -4.50
CA ALA A 19 30.13 -4.83 -3.89
C ALA A 19 29.11 -4.03 -4.73
N CYS A 20 29.52 -3.45 -5.86
CA CYS A 20 28.58 -2.85 -6.81
C CYS A 20 27.79 -3.96 -7.49
N GLN A 21 26.47 -3.93 -7.36
CA GLN A 21 25.61 -4.73 -8.24
C GLN A 21 25.99 -4.45 -9.69
N PRO A 22 26.01 -5.46 -10.57
CA PRO A 22 26.29 -5.24 -11.97
C PRO A 22 25.27 -4.25 -12.52
N THR A 23 25.74 -3.17 -13.14
CA THR A 23 24.88 -2.23 -13.85
C THR A 23 24.08 -3.02 -14.89
N PRO A 24 22.74 -2.85 -14.95
CA PRO A 24 21.93 -3.50 -15.96
C PRO A 24 22.45 -3.20 -17.37
N GLY A 25 22.29 -4.14 -18.29
CA GLY A 25 22.60 -3.90 -19.69
C GLY A 25 21.80 -2.72 -20.27
N GLU A 26 22.32 -2.03 -21.29
CA GLU A 26 21.64 -0.89 -21.94
C GLU A 26 20.22 -1.24 -22.42
N GLU A 27 19.96 -2.50 -22.75
CA GLU A 27 18.64 -3.03 -23.13
C GLU A 27 17.62 -3.02 -22.00
N PHE A 28 18.06 -2.81 -20.77
CA PHE A 28 17.23 -2.76 -19.56
C PHE A 28 16.77 -1.33 -19.26
N VAL A 29 17.48 -0.34 -19.76
CA VAL A 29 17.20 1.07 -19.50
C VAL A 29 16.07 1.54 -20.40
N VAL A 30 14.96 1.98 -19.82
CA VAL A 30 13.89 2.64 -20.57
C VAL A 30 14.28 4.10 -20.82
N ASN A 31 14.58 4.43 -22.07
CA ASN A 31 14.86 5.82 -22.43
C ASN A 31 13.55 6.63 -22.49
N LYS A 32 13.20 7.29 -21.40
CA LYS A 32 11.96 8.05 -21.24
C LYS A 32 11.81 9.19 -22.26
N LYS A 33 12.90 9.75 -22.79
CA LYS A 33 12.83 10.84 -23.79
C LYS A 33 12.28 10.37 -25.15
N ASP A 34 12.62 9.14 -25.53
CA ASP A 34 12.33 8.62 -26.87
C ASP A 34 11.24 7.54 -26.87
N SER A 35 11.04 6.85 -25.75
CA SER A 35 10.16 5.68 -25.62
C SER A 35 9.18 5.73 -24.45
N GLY A 36 9.25 6.75 -23.59
CA GLY A 36 8.33 6.92 -22.47
C GLY A 36 6.90 7.21 -22.90
N VAL A 37 5.96 7.07 -21.96
CA VAL A 37 4.52 7.25 -22.21
C VAL A 37 4.20 8.56 -22.94
N ALA A 38 4.77 9.70 -22.51
CA ALA A 38 4.53 10.99 -23.15
C ALA A 38 4.96 11.00 -24.62
N ALA A 39 6.13 10.44 -24.95
CA ALA A 39 6.61 10.37 -26.32
C ALA A 39 5.78 9.44 -27.21
N LYS A 40 5.18 8.39 -26.62
CA LYS A 40 4.24 7.52 -27.32
C LYS A 40 2.90 8.18 -27.58
N LEU A 41 2.38 8.94 -26.61
CA LEU A 41 1.13 9.69 -26.76
C LEU A 41 1.22 10.78 -27.84
N GLU A 42 2.36 11.47 -27.97
CA GLU A 42 2.59 12.45 -29.03
C GLU A 42 2.52 11.82 -30.44
N LYS A 43 2.76 10.52 -30.55
CA LYS A 43 2.71 9.76 -31.81
C LYS A 43 1.36 9.09 -32.08
N GLU A 44 0.41 9.16 -31.14
CA GLU A 44 -0.87 8.45 -31.19
C GLU A 44 -1.97 9.16 -32.00
N ALA A 45 -1.67 9.64 -33.19
CA ALA A 45 -2.69 10.23 -34.09
C ALA A 45 -3.80 9.23 -34.51
N ASP A 46 -3.63 7.91 -34.33
CA ASP A 46 -4.51 6.85 -34.83
C ASP A 46 -4.99 5.83 -33.77
N ALA A 47 -5.12 6.25 -32.49
CA ALA A 47 -5.57 5.34 -31.40
C ALA A 47 -6.95 4.72 -31.64
N GLU A 48 -7.85 5.43 -32.34
CA GLU A 48 -9.19 4.92 -32.67
C GLU A 48 -9.18 3.81 -33.72
N ALA A 49 -8.12 3.69 -34.54
CA ALA A 49 -7.98 2.64 -35.57
C ALA A 49 -7.37 1.33 -34.98
N ARG A 50 -6.84 1.38 -33.75
CA ARG A 50 -6.21 0.20 -33.14
C ARG A 50 -7.29 -0.76 -32.68
N GLY A 51 -7.24 -2.00 -33.13
CA GLY A 51 -8.12 -3.07 -32.70
C GLY A 51 -7.84 -3.55 -31.27
N ALA A 52 -8.62 -4.52 -30.81
CA ALA A 52 -8.41 -5.16 -29.53
C ALA A 52 -7.00 -5.76 -29.42
N GLN A 53 -6.32 -5.48 -28.32
CA GLN A 53 -5.01 -6.01 -27.99
C GLN A 53 -5.20 -7.12 -26.95
N ARG A 54 -4.82 -8.35 -27.30
CA ARG A 54 -5.03 -9.50 -26.42
C ARG A 54 -3.73 -10.20 -26.13
N MET A 55 -3.57 -10.58 -24.85
CA MET A 55 -2.52 -11.47 -24.39
C MET A 55 -2.99 -12.92 -24.44
N PRO A 56 -2.11 -13.90 -24.40
CA PRO A 56 -2.49 -15.29 -24.11
C PRO A 56 -3.24 -15.39 -22.78
N ASP A 57 -4.10 -16.39 -22.63
CA ASP A 57 -4.85 -16.62 -21.39
C ASP A 57 -3.95 -17.12 -20.26
N ARG A 58 -2.75 -17.61 -20.60
CA ARG A 58 -1.81 -18.20 -19.66
C ARG A 58 -0.37 -18.08 -20.15
N TRP A 59 0.56 -18.00 -19.20
CA TRP A 59 1.99 -18.09 -19.43
C TRP A 59 2.59 -19.23 -18.62
N ASP A 60 3.17 -20.23 -19.30
CA ASP A 60 3.87 -21.36 -18.71
C ASP A 60 5.31 -21.37 -19.21
N GLU A 61 6.26 -21.17 -18.30
CA GLU A 61 7.71 -21.14 -18.59
C GLU A 61 8.49 -21.46 -17.31
N VAL A 62 9.67 -22.02 -17.45
CA VAL A 62 10.65 -22.16 -16.37
C VAL A 62 11.94 -21.46 -16.82
N TYR A 63 12.39 -20.50 -16.01
CA TYR A 63 13.68 -19.85 -16.19
C TYR A 63 14.61 -20.30 -15.08
N GLU A 64 15.82 -20.76 -15.46
CA GLU A 64 16.83 -21.23 -14.51
C GLU A 64 18.11 -20.41 -14.64
N SER A 65 18.69 -20.04 -13.50
CA SER A 65 20.03 -19.48 -13.37
C SER A 65 20.80 -20.16 -12.25
N ASP A 66 22.03 -19.75 -12.02
CA ASP A 66 22.82 -20.27 -10.89
C ASP A 66 22.25 -19.88 -9.53
N LEU A 67 21.53 -18.76 -9.44
CA LEU A 67 21.02 -18.19 -8.21
C LEU A 67 19.55 -18.53 -7.94
N MET A 68 18.74 -18.66 -8.99
CA MET A 68 17.29 -18.82 -8.84
C MET A 68 16.64 -19.62 -9.96
N THR A 69 15.47 -20.16 -9.64
CA THR A 69 14.53 -20.75 -10.59
C THR A 69 13.23 -19.95 -10.50
N LEU A 70 12.77 -19.39 -11.64
CA LEU A 70 11.47 -18.75 -11.76
C LEU A 70 10.53 -19.68 -12.51
N THR A 71 9.43 -20.07 -11.89
CA THR A 71 8.39 -20.91 -12.50
C THR A 71 7.16 -20.05 -12.79
N PHE A 72 6.92 -19.82 -14.06
CA PHE A 72 5.70 -19.16 -14.52
C PHE A 72 4.65 -20.25 -14.78
N ALA A 73 3.59 -20.26 -14.01
CA ALA A 73 2.44 -21.12 -14.13
C ALA A 73 1.15 -20.30 -13.99
N ALA A 74 1.15 -19.11 -14.64
CA ALA A 74 0.27 -18.02 -14.33
C ALA A 74 -0.86 -17.84 -15.36
N PRO A 75 -2.15 -17.86 -14.92
CA PRO A 75 -3.22 -17.30 -15.72
C PRO A 75 -3.00 -15.80 -15.89
N ILE A 76 -3.40 -15.27 -17.06
CA ILE A 76 -3.33 -13.84 -17.35
C ILE A 76 -4.74 -13.25 -17.32
N VAL A 77 -4.99 -12.41 -16.32
CA VAL A 77 -6.25 -11.68 -16.19
C VAL A 77 -6.15 -10.39 -16.99
N GLN A 78 -7.08 -10.16 -17.91
CA GLN A 78 -7.08 -9.01 -18.82
C GLN A 78 -8.50 -8.56 -19.13
N LYS A 79 -8.64 -7.38 -19.73
CA LYS A 79 -9.95 -6.86 -20.14
C LYS A 79 -10.58 -7.73 -21.24
N GLU A 80 -11.88 -7.97 -21.14
CA GLU A 80 -12.62 -8.78 -22.12
C GLU A 80 -12.66 -8.15 -23.52
N ASP A 81 -12.75 -6.81 -23.61
CA ASP A 81 -12.80 -6.09 -24.88
C ASP A 81 -11.42 -5.87 -25.51
N GLY A 82 -10.32 -6.04 -24.74
CA GLY A 82 -8.95 -5.82 -25.19
C GLY A 82 -8.63 -4.36 -25.53
N LEU A 83 -9.42 -3.41 -25.02
CA LEU A 83 -9.20 -1.97 -25.21
C LEU A 83 -8.63 -1.37 -23.92
N TYR A 84 -7.52 -0.66 -24.02
CA TYR A 84 -6.79 -0.15 -22.86
C TYR A 84 -6.76 1.38 -22.89
N PRO A 85 -7.79 2.04 -22.31
CA PRO A 85 -7.81 3.48 -22.24
C PRO A 85 -6.77 4.01 -21.28
N LEU A 86 -6.26 5.21 -21.56
CA LEU A 86 -5.38 5.96 -20.69
C LEU A 86 -6.10 7.24 -20.27
N TYR A 87 -6.32 7.37 -18.96
CA TYR A 87 -6.94 8.54 -18.38
C TYR A 87 -5.90 9.46 -17.78
N ARG A 88 -6.20 10.75 -17.82
CA ARG A 88 -5.51 11.75 -17.03
C ARG A 88 -6.36 12.09 -15.82
N THR A 89 -5.77 12.00 -14.65
CA THR A 89 -6.44 12.27 -13.38
C THR A 89 -5.64 13.30 -12.58
N ARG A 90 -6.28 13.84 -11.56
CA ARG A 90 -5.66 14.74 -10.59
C ARG A 90 -6.17 14.39 -9.20
N SER A 91 -5.33 14.61 -8.18
CA SER A 91 -5.78 14.56 -6.80
C SER A 91 -6.96 15.51 -6.59
N ASN A 92 -8.00 15.03 -5.95
CA ASN A 92 -9.20 15.80 -5.64
C ASN A 92 -9.55 15.59 -4.16
N PRO A 93 -8.69 16.12 -3.26
CA PRO A 93 -8.89 15.98 -1.83
C PRO A 93 -10.27 16.48 -1.43
N LEU A 94 -10.96 15.72 -0.58
CA LEU A 94 -12.26 16.13 -0.05
C LEU A 94 -12.11 17.47 0.67
N THR A 95 -12.97 18.41 0.31
CA THR A 95 -13.11 19.66 1.06
C THR A 95 -13.78 19.41 2.41
N GLU A 96 -13.58 20.31 3.37
CA GLU A 96 -14.29 20.28 4.66
C GLU A 96 -15.82 20.13 4.47
N ALA A 97 -16.40 20.85 3.51
CA ALA A 97 -17.83 20.78 3.23
C ALA A 97 -18.27 19.40 2.72
N GLU A 98 -17.47 18.74 1.89
CA GLU A 98 -17.75 17.39 1.40
C GLU A 98 -17.62 16.36 2.51
N MET A 99 -16.58 16.46 3.36
CA MET A 99 -16.43 15.60 4.53
C MET A 99 -17.61 15.75 5.50
N VAL A 100 -18.01 16.98 5.80
CA VAL A 100 -19.18 17.28 6.65
C VAL A 100 -20.47 16.73 6.04
N ASN A 101 -20.63 16.82 4.72
CA ASN A 101 -21.74 16.21 4.01
C ASN A 101 -21.75 14.68 4.15
N CYS A 102 -20.63 14.01 3.97
CA CYS A 102 -20.49 12.57 4.18
C CYS A 102 -20.92 12.17 5.61
N LEU A 103 -20.40 12.87 6.61
CA LEU A 103 -20.75 12.60 8.02
C LEU A 103 -22.25 12.82 8.29
N SER A 104 -22.82 13.90 7.76
CA SER A 104 -24.24 14.24 7.98
C SER A 104 -25.20 13.23 7.35
N ILE A 105 -24.78 12.60 6.24
CA ILE A 105 -25.55 11.58 5.53
C ILE A 105 -25.45 10.23 6.25
N LEU A 106 -24.22 9.84 6.67
CA LEU A 106 -23.95 8.53 7.22
C LEU A 106 -24.27 8.44 8.71
N PHE A 107 -23.99 9.51 9.46
CA PHE A 107 -24.10 9.58 10.91
C PHE A 107 -24.90 10.83 11.32
N PRO A 108 -26.22 10.88 11.13
CA PRO A 108 -26.98 12.11 11.36
C PRO A 108 -27.05 12.51 12.85
N ASP A 109 -27.45 13.78 13.08
CA ASP A 109 -27.81 14.33 14.40
C ASP A 109 -26.68 14.34 15.45
N PRO A 110 -25.50 14.96 15.21
CA PRO A 110 -24.49 15.15 16.25
C PRO A 110 -25.01 16.10 17.33
N VAL A 111 -24.74 15.79 18.60
CA VAL A 111 -25.15 16.60 19.77
C VAL A 111 -23.99 17.11 20.60
N ALA A 112 -22.83 16.47 20.48
CA ALA A 112 -21.61 16.88 21.17
C ALA A 112 -20.38 16.51 20.34
N VAL A 113 -19.27 17.22 20.59
CA VAL A 113 -17.97 16.97 19.99
C VAL A 113 -16.84 17.19 20.99
N ARG A 114 -15.81 16.36 20.90
CA ARG A 114 -14.51 16.62 21.53
C ARG A 114 -13.38 16.36 20.53
N GLN A 115 -12.30 17.08 20.68
CA GLN A 115 -11.06 16.78 20.00
C GLN A 115 -10.32 15.73 20.84
N ASN A 116 -9.98 14.61 20.23
CA ASN A 116 -9.23 13.54 20.92
C ASN A 116 -7.73 13.76 20.67
N LEU A 117 -7.17 14.74 21.37
CA LEU A 117 -5.74 15.02 21.38
C LEU A 117 -5.04 14.16 22.42
N PRO A 118 -3.78 13.79 22.21
CA PRO A 118 -2.96 13.23 23.27
C PRO A 118 -2.97 14.17 24.48
N THR A 119 -3.39 13.69 25.65
CA THR A 119 -3.34 14.46 26.89
C THR A 119 -1.92 14.49 27.45
N LYS A 120 -1.65 15.36 28.42
CA LYS A 120 -0.37 15.35 29.14
C LYS A 120 -0.01 13.98 29.69
N ALA A 121 -1.01 13.27 30.24
CA ALA A 121 -0.81 11.94 30.78
C ALA A 121 -0.49 10.90 29.69
N ASP A 122 -1.06 11.03 28.50
CA ASP A 122 -0.77 10.13 27.37
C ASP A 122 0.66 10.33 26.88
N ILE A 123 1.05 11.58 26.62
CA ILE A 123 2.40 11.93 26.17
C ILE A 123 3.45 11.57 27.23
N GLN A 124 3.11 11.70 28.51
CA GLN A 124 4.02 11.31 29.58
C GLN A 124 4.25 9.79 29.60
N ARG A 125 3.21 8.97 29.40
CA ARG A 125 3.37 7.51 29.28
C ARG A 125 4.22 7.12 28.06
N GLU A 126 4.00 7.78 26.94
CA GLU A 126 4.78 7.55 25.72
C GLU A 126 6.26 7.93 25.92
N MET A 127 6.52 9.08 26.57
CA MET A 127 7.88 9.48 26.94
C MET A 127 8.54 8.48 27.89
N GLU A 128 7.83 7.95 28.88
CA GLU A 128 8.33 6.94 29.80
C GLU A 128 8.64 5.63 29.08
N TRP A 129 7.77 5.21 28.15
CA TRP A 129 8.02 4.05 27.31
C TRP A 129 9.27 4.27 26.43
N TYR A 130 9.36 5.41 25.72
CA TYR A 130 10.53 5.76 24.91
C TYR A 130 11.83 5.76 25.73
N MET A 131 11.83 6.34 26.92
CA MET A 131 12.99 6.34 27.82
C MET A 131 13.47 4.92 28.14
N ASN A 132 12.55 4.01 28.42
CA ASN A 132 12.88 2.63 28.75
C ASN A 132 13.49 1.92 27.53
N GLU A 133 12.89 2.06 26.34
CA GLU A 133 13.40 1.48 25.10
C GLU A 133 14.77 2.07 24.70
N ALA A 134 14.90 3.38 24.76
CA ALA A 134 16.17 4.06 24.45
C ALA A 134 17.28 3.64 25.43
N GLN A 135 16.98 3.53 26.72
CA GLN A 135 17.96 3.07 27.72
C GLN A 135 18.36 1.62 27.47
N ALA A 136 17.41 0.73 27.18
CA ALA A 136 17.68 -0.68 26.86
C ALA A 136 18.58 -0.80 25.62
N LYS A 137 18.30 0.01 24.57
CA LYS A 137 19.13 0.05 23.35
C LYS A 137 20.54 0.57 23.61
N LEU A 138 20.69 1.64 24.41
CA LEU A 138 22.00 2.17 24.79
C LEU A 138 22.81 1.16 25.61
N ASP A 139 22.19 0.50 26.59
CA ASP A 139 22.84 -0.53 27.41
C ASP A 139 23.30 -1.72 26.56
N TRP A 140 22.50 -2.16 25.60
CA TRP A 140 22.86 -3.19 24.64
C TRP A 140 24.03 -2.78 23.74
N GLN A 141 24.05 -1.52 23.26
CA GLN A 141 25.18 -0.97 22.49
C GLN A 141 26.47 -0.90 23.32
N ASP A 142 26.37 -0.39 24.56
CA ASP A 142 27.50 -0.28 25.49
C ASP A 142 28.07 -1.66 25.89
N ALA A 143 27.24 -2.70 25.89
CA ALA A 143 27.63 -4.11 26.08
C ALA A 143 28.26 -4.76 24.82
N GLY A 144 28.43 -4.04 23.74
CA GLY A 144 29.02 -4.54 22.49
C GLY A 144 28.07 -5.33 21.60
N ARG A 145 26.78 -5.06 21.70
CA ARG A 145 25.69 -5.66 20.89
C ARG A 145 25.67 -7.20 20.97
N PRO A 146 25.56 -7.78 22.16
CA PRO A 146 25.47 -9.22 22.31
C PRO A 146 24.19 -9.73 21.61
N ASP A 147 24.30 -10.89 20.95
CA ASP A 147 23.14 -11.61 20.43
C ASP A 147 22.39 -12.23 21.63
N ASP A 148 21.29 -11.63 22.00
CA ASP A 148 20.38 -12.08 23.07
C ASP A 148 19.05 -12.63 22.53
N GLY A 149 18.95 -12.83 21.19
CA GLY A 149 17.78 -13.38 20.49
C GLY A 149 16.63 -12.37 20.37
N VAL A 150 16.83 -11.11 20.72
CA VAL A 150 15.84 -10.05 20.51
C VAL A 150 16.18 -9.30 19.24
N ASP A 151 15.22 -9.26 18.32
CA ASP A 151 15.33 -8.47 17.09
C ASP A 151 15.30 -6.98 17.44
N ARG A 152 16.43 -6.31 17.27
CA ARG A 152 16.58 -4.87 17.52
C ARG A 152 17.07 -4.16 16.29
N ASP A 153 16.50 -2.99 16.04
CA ASP A 153 17.06 -2.08 15.05
C ASP A 153 18.53 -1.77 15.35
N GLU A 154 19.41 -2.19 14.45
CA GLU A 154 20.87 -2.05 14.60
C GLU A 154 21.38 -0.60 14.40
N THR A 155 20.50 0.32 13.98
CA THR A 155 20.88 1.74 13.81
C THR A 155 21.42 2.29 15.12
N PRO A 156 22.63 2.83 15.17
CA PRO A 156 23.21 3.36 16.40
C PRO A 156 22.35 4.49 16.96
N LEU A 157 22.03 4.42 18.26
CA LEU A 157 21.35 5.47 19.00
C LEU A 157 22.37 6.24 19.84
N SER A 158 22.38 7.56 19.76
CA SER A 158 23.25 8.41 20.55
C SER A 158 22.52 8.98 21.76
N ARG A 159 23.24 9.26 22.84
CA ARG A 159 22.67 9.95 24.01
C ARG A 159 22.18 11.37 23.69
N GLU A 160 22.75 12.01 22.66
CA GLU A 160 22.34 13.33 22.21
C GLU A 160 20.97 13.28 21.54
N GLU A 161 20.73 12.30 20.66
CA GLU A 161 19.43 12.05 20.04
C GLU A 161 18.35 11.75 21.07
N VAL A 162 18.66 10.89 22.06
CA VAL A 162 17.73 10.60 23.15
C VAL A 162 17.37 11.87 23.93
N ASN A 163 18.37 12.71 24.28
CA ASN A 163 18.11 13.95 25.00
C ASN A 163 17.28 14.95 24.17
N GLN A 164 17.52 15.00 22.85
CA GLN A 164 16.74 15.85 21.96
C GLN A 164 15.28 15.39 21.91
N GLU A 165 15.03 14.09 21.80
CA GLU A 165 13.68 13.57 21.76
C GLU A 165 12.95 13.75 23.10
N LEU A 166 13.63 13.57 24.21
CA LEU A 166 13.05 13.89 25.52
C LEU A 166 12.69 15.38 25.66
N ALA A 167 13.48 16.27 25.08
CA ALA A 167 13.15 17.70 25.06
C ALA A 167 11.90 17.97 24.20
N ASN A 168 11.74 17.26 23.06
CA ASN A 168 10.54 17.32 22.23
C ASN A 168 9.29 16.86 23.02
N TYR A 169 9.36 15.72 23.71
CA TYR A 169 8.26 15.26 24.58
C TYR A 169 7.91 16.28 25.66
N GLN A 170 8.90 16.90 26.31
CA GLN A 170 8.66 17.93 27.32
C GLN A 170 7.94 19.16 26.73
N GLU A 171 8.28 19.56 25.51
CA GLU A 171 7.58 20.63 24.81
C GLU A 171 6.14 20.25 24.48
N LEU A 172 5.91 19.02 24.00
CA LEU A 172 4.58 18.49 23.72
C LEU A 172 3.72 18.44 24.99
N ILE A 173 4.26 17.95 26.12
CA ILE A 173 3.57 17.95 27.42
C ILE A 173 3.15 19.35 27.85
N GLN A 174 3.97 20.38 27.60
CA GLN A 174 3.61 21.76 27.96
C GLN A 174 2.42 22.29 27.14
N LYS A 175 2.29 21.84 25.89
CA LYS A 175 1.23 22.27 24.95
C LYS A 175 -0.04 21.43 25.05
N ALA A 176 0.06 20.18 25.52
CA ALA A 176 -1.05 19.25 25.54
C ALA A 176 -2.12 19.65 26.56
N PRO A 177 -3.40 19.31 26.29
CA PRO A 177 -4.48 19.52 27.25
C PRO A 177 -4.34 18.57 28.46
N GLU A 178 -4.87 18.98 29.61
CA GLU A 178 -4.97 18.10 30.80
C GLU A 178 -5.98 16.98 30.55
N THR A 179 -7.10 17.32 29.90
CA THR A 179 -8.20 16.41 29.53
C THR A 179 -8.83 16.89 28.23
N ASN A 180 -9.44 15.97 27.49
CA ASN A 180 -10.23 16.32 26.31
C ASN A 180 -11.67 16.70 26.76
N GLU A 181 -12.01 17.98 26.67
CA GLU A 181 -13.34 18.47 27.02
C GLU A 181 -14.35 18.25 25.88
N GLU A 182 -15.56 17.85 26.25
CA GLU A 182 -16.67 17.71 25.33
C GLU A 182 -17.45 19.03 25.23
N SER A 183 -17.71 19.49 24.00
CA SER A 183 -18.47 20.69 23.70
C SER A 183 -19.78 20.35 22.99
N PRO A 184 -20.88 21.11 23.19
CA PRO A 184 -22.11 20.92 22.43
C PRO A 184 -21.88 21.08 20.92
N ALA A 185 -22.48 20.20 20.11
CA ALA A 185 -22.45 20.30 18.66
C ALA A 185 -23.88 20.16 18.09
N THR A 186 -24.20 20.96 17.08
CA THR A 186 -25.47 20.91 16.34
C THR A 186 -25.28 20.47 14.90
N ALA A 187 -24.03 20.38 14.45
CA ALA A 187 -23.62 19.91 13.15
C ALA A 187 -22.18 19.40 13.23
N TYR A 188 -21.77 18.63 12.24
CA TYR A 188 -20.35 18.30 12.05
C TYR A 188 -19.57 19.54 11.62
N HIS A 189 -18.36 19.64 12.07
CA HIS A 189 -17.40 20.66 11.70
C HIS A 189 -15.99 20.06 11.72
N ILE A 190 -15.25 20.26 10.66
CA ILE A 190 -13.86 19.81 10.53
C ILE A 190 -13.01 21.08 10.39
N PRO A 191 -12.26 21.47 11.44
CA PRO A 191 -11.42 22.66 11.37
C PRO A 191 -10.31 22.50 10.34
N THR A 192 -10.09 23.55 9.53
CA THR A 192 -9.01 23.58 8.54
C THR A 192 -7.63 23.43 9.20
N GLY A 193 -6.80 22.51 8.70
CA GLY A 193 -5.45 22.30 9.23
C GLY A 193 -5.42 21.61 10.60
N GLN A 194 -6.50 20.96 11.00
CA GLN A 194 -6.56 20.25 12.26
C GLN A 194 -5.76 18.97 12.22
N GLU A 195 -4.90 18.81 13.21
CA GLU A 195 -4.31 17.52 13.56
C GLU A 195 -5.15 16.87 14.66
N GLY A 196 -5.33 15.55 14.56
CA GLY A 196 -5.99 14.73 15.56
C GLY A 196 -7.41 14.28 15.21
N ILE A 197 -7.91 13.38 16.01
CA ILE A 197 -9.20 12.70 15.82
C ILE A 197 -10.31 13.51 16.49
N LEU A 198 -11.39 13.76 15.76
CA LEU A 198 -12.63 14.32 16.30
C LEU A 198 -13.56 13.17 16.72
N VAL A 199 -14.15 13.29 17.88
CA VAL A 199 -15.11 12.33 18.42
C VAL A 199 -16.44 13.03 18.64
N TYR A 200 -17.44 12.64 17.85
CA TYR A 200 -18.80 13.16 17.99
C TYR A 200 -19.67 12.15 18.74
N ARG A 201 -20.65 12.67 19.45
CA ARG A 201 -21.77 11.89 19.97
C ARG A 201 -23.03 12.28 19.22
N THR A 202 -23.78 11.29 18.77
CA THR A 202 -25.05 11.49 18.08
C THR A 202 -26.22 11.53 19.07
N LYS A 203 -27.40 11.95 18.60
CA LYS A 203 -28.64 11.96 19.39
C LYS A 203 -29.09 10.54 19.81
N SER A 204 -28.75 9.52 19.03
CA SER A 204 -28.99 8.11 19.38
C SER A 204 -28.08 7.62 20.52
N GLY A 205 -27.04 8.37 20.85
CA GLY A 205 -26.04 8.03 21.85
C GLY A 205 -24.80 7.35 21.30
N ASP A 206 -24.75 7.15 19.98
CA ASP A 206 -23.59 6.55 19.33
C ASP A 206 -22.41 7.52 19.34
N THR A 207 -21.23 6.97 19.45
CA THR A 207 -19.97 7.70 19.26
C THR A 207 -19.53 7.55 17.82
N VAL A 208 -19.15 8.64 17.16
CA VAL A 208 -18.61 8.68 15.81
C VAL A 208 -17.21 9.27 15.87
N ILE A 209 -16.22 8.48 15.47
CA ILE A 209 -14.86 8.98 15.25
C ILE A 209 -14.74 9.59 13.86
N VAL A 210 -13.96 10.64 13.75
CA VAL A 210 -13.65 11.30 12.46
C VAL A 210 -12.18 11.63 12.44
N ASN A 211 -11.48 11.05 11.50
CA ASN A 211 -10.06 11.30 11.24
C ASN A 211 -9.88 11.88 9.83
N PRO A 212 -9.95 13.22 9.69
CA PRO A 212 -9.68 13.88 8.43
C PRO A 212 -8.17 13.89 8.20
N SER A 213 -7.73 13.43 7.04
CA SER A 213 -6.32 13.51 6.68
C SER A 213 -6.00 14.83 5.97
N TRP A 214 -4.78 15.31 6.15
CA TRP A 214 -4.24 16.49 5.45
C TRP A 214 -4.25 16.36 3.92
N ASN A 215 -4.24 15.13 3.40
CA ASN A 215 -4.31 14.84 1.96
C ASN A 215 -5.74 14.75 1.43
N GLY A 216 -6.75 15.07 2.26
CA GLY A 216 -8.17 15.05 1.89
C GLY A 216 -8.81 13.67 1.90
N SER A 217 -8.15 12.66 2.47
CA SER A 217 -8.79 11.38 2.79
C SER A 217 -9.68 11.53 4.02
N LEU A 218 -10.73 10.70 4.11
CA LEU A 218 -11.67 10.68 5.22
C LEU A 218 -11.78 9.28 5.79
N TYR A 219 -11.48 9.14 7.07
CA TYR A 219 -11.85 7.96 7.84
C TYR A 219 -12.86 8.36 8.93
N ALA A 220 -14.02 7.75 8.93
CA ALA A 220 -15.02 7.98 9.97
C ALA A 220 -15.87 6.73 10.23
N GLY A 221 -16.20 6.48 11.50
CA GLY A 221 -16.99 5.30 11.87
C GLY A 221 -17.54 5.36 13.27
N LEU A 222 -18.48 4.44 13.56
CA LEU A 222 -19.00 4.24 14.91
C LEU A 222 -17.95 3.61 15.79
N GLY A 223 -17.81 4.09 17.04
CA GLY A 223 -16.93 3.54 18.06
C GLY A 223 -15.92 4.54 18.62
N SER A 224 -14.74 4.07 19.00
CA SER A 224 -13.63 4.89 19.52
C SER A 224 -12.52 5.05 18.49
N ASN A 225 -11.40 5.67 18.86
CA ASN A 225 -10.20 5.76 18.05
C ASN A 225 -9.48 4.41 17.83
N HIS A 226 -9.93 3.34 18.47
CA HIS A 226 -9.46 1.96 18.27
C HIS A 226 -10.39 1.15 17.38
N THR A 227 -11.43 1.80 16.82
CA THR A 227 -12.36 1.13 15.92
C THR A 227 -11.72 0.86 14.57
N HIS A 228 -11.83 -0.38 14.11
CA HIS A 228 -11.34 -0.83 12.81
C HIS A 228 -12.22 -1.93 12.25
N VAL A 229 -12.13 -2.15 10.95
CA VAL A 229 -12.74 -3.30 10.29
C VAL A 229 -11.80 -4.48 10.43
N TYR A 230 -12.32 -5.62 10.87
CA TYR A 230 -11.58 -6.87 11.02
C TYR A 230 -12.16 -7.92 10.08
N PRO A 231 -11.57 -8.11 8.88
CA PRO A 231 -12.05 -9.04 7.89
C PRO A 231 -11.91 -10.50 8.34
N ARG A 232 -12.82 -11.34 7.88
CA ARG A 232 -12.79 -12.78 8.22
C ARG A 232 -11.51 -13.47 7.76
N TYR A 233 -10.96 -13.10 6.60
CA TYR A 233 -9.73 -13.72 6.11
C TYR A 233 -8.53 -13.45 7.04
N GLU A 234 -8.43 -12.25 7.61
CA GLU A 234 -7.39 -11.87 8.57
C GLU A 234 -7.51 -12.71 9.85
N TYR A 235 -8.74 -12.87 10.38
CA TYR A 235 -8.99 -13.77 11.50
C TYR A 235 -8.55 -15.22 11.21
N GLU A 236 -8.94 -15.74 10.05
CA GLU A 236 -8.58 -17.12 9.67
C GLU A 236 -7.07 -17.29 9.47
N GLU A 237 -6.38 -16.25 9.03
CA GLU A 237 -4.93 -16.23 8.90
C GLU A 237 -4.24 -16.20 10.26
N MET A 238 -4.55 -15.25 11.13
CA MET A 238 -3.98 -15.15 12.48
C MET A 238 -4.23 -16.42 13.30
N LYS A 239 -5.42 -16.98 13.20
CA LYS A 239 -5.77 -18.25 13.85
C LYS A 239 -4.91 -19.44 13.40
N ARG A 240 -4.49 -19.47 12.13
CA ARG A 240 -3.60 -20.54 11.61
C ARG A 240 -2.21 -20.50 12.23
N PHE A 241 -1.72 -19.30 12.55
CA PHE A 241 -0.42 -19.11 13.17
C PHE A 241 -0.46 -19.23 14.69
N ASP A 242 -1.63 -19.55 15.28
CA ASP A 242 -1.84 -19.64 16.74
C ASP A 242 -1.40 -18.33 17.44
N ASP A 243 -1.65 -17.21 16.76
CA ASP A 243 -1.25 -15.89 17.21
C ASP A 243 -2.03 -15.50 18.47
N GLU A 244 -1.31 -15.21 19.56
CA GLU A 244 -1.90 -14.85 20.86
C GLU A 244 -2.71 -13.54 20.78
N ASP A 245 -2.43 -12.70 19.78
CA ASP A 245 -3.12 -11.44 19.54
C ASP A 245 -4.38 -11.59 18.68
N THR A 246 -4.71 -12.81 18.23
CA THR A 246 -5.92 -13.07 17.45
C THR A 246 -7.16 -12.55 18.18
N LEU A 247 -7.86 -11.60 17.55
CA LEU A 247 -9.11 -11.06 18.08
C LEU A 247 -10.24 -12.08 17.94
N PRO A 248 -11.24 -12.07 18.87
CA PRO A 248 -12.41 -12.93 18.70
C PRO A 248 -13.23 -12.51 17.49
N TYR A 249 -13.59 -13.47 16.64
CA TYR A 249 -14.46 -13.22 15.48
C TYR A 249 -15.90 -13.63 15.79
N THR A 250 -16.83 -12.69 15.62
CA THR A 250 -18.26 -12.95 15.76
C THR A 250 -18.83 -13.34 14.38
N PRO A 251 -19.46 -14.51 14.24
CA PRO A 251 -20.06 -14.91 12.96
C PRO A 251 -21.08 -13.88 12.47
N VAL A 252 -20.96 -13.47 11.22
CA VAL A 252 -21.86 -12.52 10.60
C VAL A 252 -23.16 -13.20 10.21
N THR A 253 -24.28 -12.63 10.61
CA THR A 253 -25.63 -13.13 10.27
C THR A 253 -26.36 -12.24 9.27
N ALA A 254 -25.79 -11.07 8.95
CA ALA A 254 -26.34 -10.12 8.00
C ALA A 254 -26.32 -10.71 6.57
N ASP A 255 -27.32 -10.34 5.77
CA ASP A 255 -27.41 -10.72 4.36
C ASP A 255 -26.44 -9.87 3.52
N GLN A 256 -25.47 -10.50 2.87
CA GLN A 256 -24.46 -9.81 2.06
C GLN A 256 -25.07 -8.86 1.03
N LYS A 257 -26.09 -9.33 0.28
CA LYS A 257 -26.71 -8.52 -0.78
C LYS A 257 -27.42 -7.28 -0.24
N LYS A 258 -28.01 -7.38 0.95
CA LYS A 258 -28.59 -6.21 1.61
C LYS A 258 -27.51 -5.22 2.04
N CYS A 259 -26.42 -5.69 2.63
CA CYS A 259 -25.29 -4.84 3.02
C CYS A 259 -24.65 -4.14 1.80
N GLU A 260 -24.46 -4.87 0.70
CA GLU A 260 -24.01 -4.28 -0.58
C GLU A 260 -24.99 -3.22 -1.09
N GLN A 261 -26.32 -3.44 -0.96
CA GLN A 261 -27.31 -2.46 -1.38
C GLN A 261 -27.26 -1.22 -0.49
N VAL A 262 -27.13 -1.40 0.83
CA VAL A 262 -26.92 -0.29 1.79
C VAL A 262 -25.71 0.54 1.40
N ALA A 263 -24.59 -0.09 1.09
CA ALA A 263 -23.37 0.61 0.67
C ALA A 263 -23.54 1.37 -0.66
N LYS A 264 -24.21 0.78 -1.65
CA LYS A 264 -24.53 1.42 -2.95
C LYS A 264 -25.49 2.60 -2.79
N ASP A 265 -26.48 2.46 -1.92
CA ASP A 265 -27.44 3.55 -1.62
C ASP A 265 -26.72 4.71 -0.91
N ALA A 266 -25.80 4.40 -0.01
CA ALA A 266 -24.95 5.39 0.63
C ALA A 266 -24.09 6.13 -0.39
N LEU A 267 -23.38 5.42 -1.27
CA LEU A 267 -22.58 6.00 -2.35
C LEU A 267 -23.42 6.97 -3.21
N THR A 268 -24.63 6.56 -3.57
CA THR A 268 -25.57 7.40 -4.33
C THR A 268 -25.96 8.67 -3.57
N LYS A 269 -26.27 8.57 -2.27
CA LYS A 269 -26.61 9.73 -1.41
C LYS A 269 -25.42 10.68 -1.23
N LEU A 270 -24.20 10.14 -1.17
CA LEU A 270 -22.98 10.92 -1.08
C LEU A 270 -22.66 11.70 -2.38
N GLY A 271 -23.29 11.33 -3.50
CA GLY A 271 -23.06 11.94 -4.81
C GLY A 271 -21.70 11.60 -5.39
N ILE A 272 -21.05 10.52 -4.94
CA ILE A 272 -19.76 10.07 -5.47
C ILE A 272 -20.02 9.22 -6.71
N GLU A 273 -19.70 9.77 -7.87
CA GLU A 273 -19.95 9.13 -9.17
C GLU A 273 -18.72 8.38 -9.69
N GLY A 274 -18.95 7.43 -10.61
CA GLY A 274 -17.89 6.71 -11.33
C GLY A 274 -17.16 5.65 -10.50
N MET A 275 -17.70 5.27 -9.34
CA MET A 275 -17.16 4.19 -8.50
C MET A 275 -17.91 2.89 -8.75
N THR A 276 -17.18 1.78 -8.81
CA THR A 276 -17.71 0.43 -9.01
C THR A 276 -17.39 -0.45 -7.82
N LEU A 277 -18.37 -1.20 -7.31
CA LEU A 277 -18.13 -2.23 -6.28
C LEU A 277 -17.32 -3.37 -6.88
N VAL A 278 -16.15 -3.63 -6.33
CA VAL A 278 -15.20 -4.64 -6.84
C VAL A 278 -14.95 -5.79 -5.89
N ALA A 279 -15.16 -5.58 -4.60
CA ALA A 279 -15.06 -6.62 -3.59
C ALA A 279 -16.06 -6.40 -2.45
N THR A 280 -16.50 -7.49 -1.85
CA THR A 280 -17.34 -7.51 -0.66
C THR A 280 -16.82 -8.61 0.25
N GLU A 281 -16.41 -8.24 1.46
CA GLU A 281 -15.78 -9.15 2.41
C GLU A 281 -16.56 -9.19 3.73
N GLU A 282 -16.79 -10.39 4.25
CA GLU A 282 -17.37 -10.60 5.57
C GLU A 282 -16.39 -10.07 6.63
N ALA A 283 -16.86 -9.21 7.52
CA ALA A 283 -16.04 -8.57 8.52
C ALA A 283 -16.80 -8.25 9.82
N ASN A 284 -16.05 -8.03 10.88
CA ASN A 284 -16.53 -7.41 12.11
C ASN A 284 -16.03 -5.96 12.20
N LEU A 285 -16.89 -5.07 12.67
CA LEU A 285 -16.45 -3.76 13.15
C LEU A 285 -16.05 -3.92 14.61
N MET A 286 -14.76 -3.76 14.88
CA MET A 286 -14.18 -3.95 16.21
C MET A 286 -13.86 -2.60 16.85
N ASP A 287 -14.04 -2.49 18.16
CA ASP A 287 -13.51 -1.42 18.99
C ASP A 287 -12.63 -2.08 20.06
N ASP A 288 -11.33 -1.98 19.91
CA ASP A 288 -10.36 -2.84 20.57
C ASP A 288 -10.71 -4.33 20.37
N ARG A 289 -11.09 -5.04 21.45
CA ARG A 289 -11.48 -6.45 21.43
C ARG A 289 -13.01 -6.68 21.43
N ILE A 290 -13.80 -5.63 21.25
CA ILE A 290 -15.26 -5.67 21.30
C ILE A 290 -15.83 -5.60 19.89
N CYS A 291 -16.60 -6.60 19.47
CA CYS A 291 -17.35 -6.53 18.22
C CYS A 291 -18.56 -5.61 18.39
N LEU A 292 -18.56 -4.49 17.70
CA LEU A 292 -19.66 -3.54 17.67
C LEU A 292 -20.78 -3.97 16.71
N SER A 293 -20.39 -4.51 15.54
CA SER A 293 -21.32 -4.97 14.50
C SER A 293 -20.65 -6.03 13.63
N GLY A 294 -21.42 -7.03 13.18
CA GLY A 294 -21.05 -7.95 12.12
C GLY A 294 -21.70 -7.55 10.81
N GLY A 295 -20.94 -7.47 9.74
CA GLY A 295 -21.43 -7.01 8.45
C GLY A 295 -20.46 -7.30 7.31
N TYR A 296 -20.43 -6.41 6.33
CA TYR A 296 -19.57 -6.55 5.16
C TYR A 296 -18.82 -5.27 4.86
N GLU A 297 -17.55 -5.38 4.59
CA GLU A 297 -16.76 -4.32 3.98
C GLU A 297 -16.97 -4.36 2.46
N CYS A 298 -17.45 -3.26 1.91
CA CYS A 298 -17.68 -3.07 0.48
C CYS A 298 -16.62 -2.12 -0.08
N LEU A 299 -15.77 -2.63 -0.97
CA LEU A 299 -14.73 -1.85 -1.62
C LEU A 299 -15.19 -1.35 -2.98
N PHE A 300 -15.14 -0.05 -3.14
CA PHE A 300 -15.40 0.64 -4.39
C PHE A 300 -14.12 1.25 -4.93
N VAL A 301 -13.90 1.12 -6.23
CA VAL A 301 -12.81 1.77 -6.96
C VAL A 301 -13.36 2.55 -8.14
N ARG A 302 -12.62 3.57 -8.59
CA ARG A 302 -13.04 4.32 -9.76
C ARG A 302 -12.88 3.48 -11.02
N ASP A 303 -13.93 3.49 -11.85
CA ASP A 303 -13.91 2.79 -13.13
C ASP A 303 -13.15 3.61 -14.19
N PHE A 304 -11.98 3.18 -14.53
CA PHE A 304 -11.15 3.71 -15.60
C PHE A 304 -11.33 2.94 -16.91
N GLY A 305 -12.56 2.51 -17.23
CA GLY A 305 -12.88 1.82 -18.49
C GLY A 305 -12.81 0.30 -18.37
N GLY A 306 -13.18 -0.26 -17.22
CA GLY A 306 -13.37 -1.69 -17.01
C GLY A 306 -12.10 -2.51 -16.89
N TYR A 307 -11.03 -1.94 -16.34
CA TYR A 307 -9.85 -2.73 -15.97
C TYR A 307 -10.21 -3.77 -14.90
N PRO A 308 -9.63 -4.99 -14.97
CA PRO A 308 -9.88 -5.99 -13.95
C PRO A 308 -9.32 -5.52 -12.60
N TYR A 309 -10.12 -5.71 -11.56
CA TYR A 309 -9.66 -5.55 -10.20
C TYR A 309 -8.88 -6.78 -9.75
N LEU A 310 -7.68 -6.60 -9.24
CA LEU A 310 -6.77 -7.69 -8.90
C LEU A 310 -6.62 -7.94 -7.39
N GLY A 311 -7.23 -7.13 -6.57
CA GLY A 311 -7.16 -7.17 -5.10
C GLY A 311 -6.89 -5.78 -4.54
N SER A 312 -7.22 -5.57 -3.26
CA SER A 312 -7.08 -4.28 -2.58
C SER A 312 -5.66 -3.95 -2.15
N ASN A 313 -4.79 -4.93 -2.01
CA ASN A 313 -3.53 -4.78 -1.30
C ASN A 313 -2.31 -5.25 -2.12
N PHE A 314 -2.32 -5.05 -3.45
CA PHE A 314 -1.09 -5.28 -4.17
C PHE A 314 -0.25 -3.98 -4.18
N GLU A 315 0.71 -3.93 -3.29
CA GLU A 315 1.81 -2.97 -3.34
C GLU A 315 3.00 -3.62 -4.03
N PRO A 316 3.86 -2.83 -4.71
CA PRO A 316 5.12 -3.37 -5.21
C PRO A 316 5.93 -3.98 -4.06
N ALA A 317 6.49 -5.14 -4.30
CA ALA A 317 7.24 -5.90 -3.32
C ALA A 317 8.38 -5.07 -2.72
N GLN A 318 8.36 -4.85 -1.42
CA GLN A 318 9.42 -4.12 -0.70
C GLN A 318 10.76 -4.89 -0.71
N GLY A 319 10.70 -6.22 -0.84
CA GLY A 319 11.88 -7.08 -0.91
C GLY A 319 12.64 -7.03 -2.23
N LEU A 320 12.08 -6.42 -3.29
CA LEU A 320 12.77 -6.27 -4.57
C LEU A 320 13.78 -5.12 -4.50
N THR A 321 15.04 -5.42 -4.78
CA THR A 321 16.13 -4.44 -4.71
C THR A 321 16.67 -4.12 -6.09
N TYR A 322 16.47 -2.90 -6.56
CA TYR A 322 16.87 -2.47 -7.91
C TYR A 322 18.14 -1.60 -7.95
N GLY A 323 18.80 -1.40 -6.81
CA GLY A 323 19.98 -0.53 -6.70
C GLY A 323 19.64 0.97 -6.74
N SER A 324 20.68 1.81 -6.68
CA SER A 324 20.53 3.27 -6.70
C SER A 324 20.56 3.88 -8.10
N ASP A 325 20.44 3.07 -9.15
CA ASP A 325 20.51 3.55 -10.54
C ASP A 325 19.12 3.96 -11.02
N ASP A 326 18.87 5.28 -11.06
CA ASP A 326 17.62 5.93 -11.46
C ASP A 326 17.14 5.54 -12.86
N SER A 327 18.01 4.97 -13.70
CA SER A 327 17.67 4.53 -15.06
C SER A 327 16.71 3.35 -15.09
N PHE A 328 16.59 2.62 -13.98
CA PHE A 328 15.79 1.39 -13.86
C PHE A 328 14.34 1.66 -13.52
N MET A 329 14.10 2.69 -12.73
CA MET A 329 12.83 2.94 -12.10
C MET A 329 12.20 4.19 -12.66
N ALA A 330 11.13 3.94 -13.38
CA ALA A 330 10.46 4.99 -14.10
C ALA A 330 9.42 5.71 -13.25
N ASN A 331 8.87 5.06 -12.22
CA ASN A 331 7.63 5.53 -11.65
C ASN A 331 7.57 5.23 -10.14
N GLN A 332 7.12 6.24 -9.39
CA GLN A 332 6.80 6.09 -7.98
C GLN A 332 5.46 5.36 -7.81
N TYR A 333 5.38 4.50 -6.80
CA TYR A 333 4.11 3.96 -6.34
C TYR A 333 3.21 5.09 -5.81
N ILE A 334 2.00 5.14 -6.32
CA ILE A 334 0.98 6.09 -5.88
C ILE A 334 -0.23 5.26 -5.46
N ARG A 335 -0.69 5.45 -4.22
CA ARG A 335 -1.86 4.73 -3.72
C ARG A 335 -3.05 4.92 -4.64
N PRO A 336 -3.76 3.83 -4.97
CA PRO A 336 -5.00 3.91 -5.75
C PRO A 336 -6.08 4.66 -4.98
N GLU A 337 -7.06 5.21 -5.71
CA GLU A 337 -8.27 5.75 -5.10
C GLU A 337 -9.15 4.58 -4.64
N GLU A 338 -9.45 4.53 -3.35
CA GLU A 338 -10.30 3.49 -2.76
C GLU A 338 -11.35 4.10 -1.84
N LEU A 339 -12.58 3.64 -1.97
CA LEU A 339 -13.66 3.94 -1.03
C LEU A 339 -14.14 2.63 -0.40
N ARG A 340 -13.96 2.50 0.91
CA ARG A 340 -14.39 1.36 1.71
C ARG A 340 -15.57 1.77 2.57
N LEU A 341 -16.66 1.02 2.48
CA LEU A 341 -17.83 1.18 3.33
C LEU A 341 -18.08 -0.12 4.09
N PHE A 342 -17.95 -0.09 5.41
CA PHE A 342 -18.45 -1.19 6.23
C PHE A 342 -19.93 -0.96 6.50
N ALA A 343 -20.76 -1.93 6.15
CA ALA A 343 -22.20 -1.87 6.28
C ALA A 343 -22.79 -3.14 6.91
N ASP A 344 -23.77 -2.96 7.76
CA ASP A 344 -24.71 -4.00 8.15
C ASP A 344 -26.10 -3.76 7.49
N GLU A 345 -27.13 -4.52 7.86
CA GLU A 345 -28.47 -4.35 7.29
C GLU A 345 -29.17 -3.03 7.71
N GLU A 346 -28.68 -2.36 8.76
CA GLU A 346 -29.27 -1.13 9.29
C GLU A 346 -28.68 0.13 8.64
N GLY A 347 -27.39 0.08 8.18
CA GLY A 347 -26.73 1.22 7.60
C GLY A 347 -25.22 1.07 7.47
N VAL A 348 -24.58 2.12 6.95
CA VAL A 348 -23.12 2.24 6.96
C VAL A 348 -22.65 2.58 8.37
N LYS A 349 -21.65 1.87 8.84
CA LYS A 349 -21.06 2.04 10.18
C LYS A 349 -19.63 2.60 10.15
N LEU A 350 -18.94 2.48 8.99
CA LEU A 350 -17.63 3.05 8.77
C LEU A 350 -17.43 3.41 7.29
N ILE A 351 -16.77 4.54 7.06
CA ILE A 351 -16.28 4.99 5.76
C ILE A 351 -14.76 5.22 5.84
N SER A 352 -14.02 4.71 4.86
CA SER A 352 -12.64 5.09 4.55
C SER A 352 -12.60 5.48 3.08
N PHE A 353 -12.27 6.73 2.81
CA PHE A 353 -12.11 7.24 1.45
C PHE A 353 -10.69 7.75 1.28
N ASP A 354 -9.87 6.98 0.58
CA ASP A 354 -8.46 7.24 0.40
C ASP A 354 -8.15 7.78 -1.00
N ALA A 355 -7.22 8.75 -1.05
CA ALA A 355 -6.66 9.34 -2.25
C ALA A 355 -7.72 9.72 -3.32
N PRO A 356 -8.77 10.51 -2.99
CA PRO A 356 -9.80 10.90 -3.96
C PRO A 356 -9.20 11.56 -5.19
N LYS A 357 -9.72 11.21 -6.39
CA LYS A 357 -9.25 11.72 -7.67
C LYS A 357 -10.39 12.26 -8.52
N MET A 358 -10.04 13.14 -9.44
CA MET A 358 -10.91 13.59 -10.52
C MET A 358 -10.34 13.20 -11.88
N ILE A 359 -11.19 12.80 -12.81
CA ILE A 359 -10.81 12.57 -14.20
C ILE A 359 -10.69 13.94 -14.88
N VAL A 360 -9.50 14.29 -15.37
CA VAL A 360 -9.22 15.51 -16.12
C VAL A 360 -9.54 15.30 -17.61
N GLY A 361 -9.24 14.10 -18.14
CA GLY A 361 -9.50 13.76 -19.53
C GLY A 361 -9.12 12.32 -19.87
N ILE A 362 -9.36 11.98 -21.14
CA ILE A 362 -8.94 10.71 -21.74
C ILE A 362 -7.82 11.06 -22.71
N GLU A 363 -6.58 10.62 -22.42
CA GLU A 363 -5.41 10.87 -23.27
C GLU A 363 -5.37 9.91 -24.46
N SER A 364 -5.83 8.67 -24.25
CA SER A 364 -5.98 7.67 -25.32
C SER A 364 -7.18 6.78 -25.01
N LYS A 365 -7.97 6.42 -26.02
CA LYS A 365 -9.05 5.44 -25.87
C LYS A 365 -8.55 3.99 -25.90
N ASN A 366 -7.37 3.77 -26.46
CA ASN A 366 -6.74 2.45 -26.58
C ASN A 366 -5.23 2.63 -26.80
N VAL A 367 -4.47 2.82 -25.72
CA VAL A 367 -3.03 3.03 -25.81
C VAL A 367 -2.32 1.77 -26.32
N GLU A 368 -1.24 1.95 -27.09
CA GLU A 368 -0.45 0.83 -27.60
C GLU A 368 0.32 0.15 -26.47
N LEU A 369 0.06 -1.14 -26.26
CA LEU A 369 0.80 -1.96 -25.33
C LEU A 369 2.09 -2.48 -25.96
N LEU A 370 3.08 -2.78 -25.12
CA LEU A 370 4.22 -3.58 -25.54
C LEU A 370 3.74 -4.92 -26.08
N PRO A 371 4.35 -5.42 -27.17
CA PRO A 371 4.16 -6.81 -27.59
C PRO A 371 4.40 -7.76 -26.42
N PHE A 372 3.56 -8.80 -26.28
CA PHE A 372 3.59 -9.66 -25.10
C PHE A 372 4.96 -10.32 -24.87
N GLU A 373 5.66 -10.70 -25.93
CA GLU A 373 7.02 -11.24 -25.85
C GLU A 373 8.01 -10.25 -25.20
N LYS A 374 7.83 -8.95 -25.46
CA LYS A 374 8.62 -7.90 -24.82
C LYS A 374 8.21 -7.70 -23.35
N ALA A 375 6.92 -7.77 -23.05
CA ALA A 375 6.45 -7.74 -21.68
C ALA A 375 6.98 -8.92 -20.86
N GLN A 376 6.98 -10.15 -21.42
CA GLN A 376 7.57 -11.33 -20.80
C GLN A 376 9.06 -11.14 -20.50
N GLU A 377 9.81 -10.60 -21.46
CA GLU A 377 11.22 -10.29 -21.28
C GLU A 377 11.43 -9.32 -20.12
N ARG A 378 10.65 -8.22 -20.06
CA ARG A 378 10.73 -7.21 -18.98
C ARG A 378 10.35 -7.77 -17.62
N ILE A 379 9.30 -8.56 -17.55
CA ILE A 379 8.86 -9.23 -16.30
C ILE A 379 9.98 -10.14 -15.80
N ARG A 380 10.51 -11.01 -16.65
CA ARG A 380 11.60 -11.93 -16.28
C ARG A 380 12.82 -11.18 -15.80
N GLN A 381 13.25 -10.17 -16.53
CA GLN A 381 14.39 -9.34 -16.18
C GLN A 381 14.15 -8.62 -14.85
N GLY A 382 12.97 -8.02 -14.64
CA GLY A 382 12.60 -7.35 -13.41
C GLY A 382 12.68 -8.28 -12.19
N LEU A 383 12.12 -9.49 -12.29
CA LEU A 383 12.21 -10.49 -11.22
C LEU A 383 13.64 -10.95 -10.98
N VAL A 384 14.39 -11.30 -12.01
CA VAL A 384 15.79 -11.75 -11.87
C VAL A 384 16.63 -10.68 -11.18
N TYR A 385 16.51 -9.44 -11.64
CA TYR A 385 17.31 -8.36 -11.10
C TYR A 385 16.88 -8.01 -9.66
N GLY A 386 15.59 -7.79 -9.43
CA GLY A 386 15.06 -7.42 -8.12
C GLY A 386 15.32 -8.46 -7.04
N LEU A 387 15.30 -9.74 -7.39
CA LEU A 387 15.52 -10.85 -6.46
C LEU A 387 16.98 -11.28 -6.33
N THR A 388 17.91 -10.71 -7.11
CA THR A 388 19.33 -11.13 -7.10
C THR A 388 19.98 -10.97 -5.74
N LYS A 389 19.77 -9.86 -5.06
CA LYS A 389 20.33 -9.62 -3.72
C LYS A 389 19.80 -10.66 -2.73
N TRP A 390 18.53 -10.87 -2.72
CA TRP A 390 17.89 -11.87 -1.86
C TRP A 390 18.39 -13.30 -2.13
N ALA A 391 18.50 -13.69 -3.40
CA ALA A 391 19.08 -14.98 -3.77
C ALA A 391 20.52 -15.13 -3.32
N GLN A 392 21.33 -14.04 -3.33
CA GLN A 392 22.69 -14.01 -2.80
C GLN A 392 22.72 -14.16 -1.28
N ASP A 393 21.82 -13.51 -0.55
CA ASP A 393 21.72 -13.59 0.92
C ASP A 393 21.30 -15.00 1.36
N VAL A 394 20.34 -15.62 0.67
CA VAL A 394 19.98 -17.03 0.89
C VAL A 394 21.19 -17.94 0.69
N ARG A 395 21.96 -17.72 -0.37
CA ARG A 395 23.14 -18.54 -0.68
C ARG A 395 24.32 -18.33 0.28
N GLN A 396 24.43 -17.16 0.92
CA GLN A 396 25.44 -16.93 1.98
C GLN A 396 25.17 -17.82 3.19
N ASN A 397 23.90 -18.04 3.53
CA ASN A 397 23.48 -18.87 4.66
C ASN A 397 23.42 -20.36 4.29
N GLU A 398 23.03 -20.68 3.06
CA GLU A 398 22.85 -22.02 2.53
C GLU A 398 23.47 -22.13 1.12
N PRO A 399 24.78 -22.44 0.98
CA PRO A 399 25.53 -22.32 -0.28
C PRO A 399 25.01 -23.12 -1.47
N ASP A 400 24.32 -24.22 -1.21
CA ASP A 400 23.75 -25.12 -2.24
C ASP A 400 22.28 -24.80 -2.57
N LEU A 401 21.66 -23.86 -1.85
CA LEU A 401 20.26 -23.50 -2.05
C LEU A 401 20.12 -22.49 -3.19
N LYS A 402 19.14 -22.73 -4.07
CA LYS A 402 18.65 -21.75 -5.05
C LYS A 402 17.33 -21.17 -4.58
N LEU A 403 17.13 -19.89 -4.83
CA LEU A 403 15.84 -19.26 -4.62
C LEU A 403 14.83 -19.81 -5.64
N ASN A 404 13.74 -20.41 -5.17
CA ASN A 404 12.64 -20.88 -6.01
C ASN A 404 11.47 -19.93 -5.88
N VAL A 405 11.05 -19.37 -7.00
CA VAL A 405 9.97 -18.36 -7.07
C VAL A 405 8.88 -18.89 -7.98
N GLU A 406 7.67 -18.99 -7.47
CA GLU A 406 6.49 -19.32 -8.27
C GLU A 406 5.73 -18.07 -8.63
N ILE A 407 5.57 -17.82 -9.93
CA ILE A 407 4.70 -16.78 -10.46
C ILE A 407 3.36 -17.46 -10.76
N TYR A 408 2.35 -17.14 -9.95
CA TYR A 408 1.07 -17.85 -9.96
C TYR A 408 -0.07 -17.06 -10.60
N ARG A 409 0.08 -15.75 -10.80
CA ARG A 409 -0.93 -14.89 -11.42
C ARG A 409 -0.28 -13.68 -12.07
N ILE A 410 -0.79 -13.27 -13.22
CA ILE A 410 -0.45 -12.01 -13.88
C ILE A 410 -1.76 -11.30 -14.23
N GLY A 411 -1.82 -10.01 -13.97
CA GLY A 411 -2.97 -9.20 -14.32
C GLY A 411 -2.58 -7.97 -15.11
N LEU A 412 -3.33 -7.65 -16.16
CA LEU A 412 -3.21 -6.39 -16.86
C LEU A 412 -4.31 -5.46 -16.35
N THR A 413 -3.94 -4.61 -15.40
CA THR A 413 -4.83 -3.71 -14.67
C THR A 413 -4.48 -2.25 -14.90
N SER A 414 -5.30 -1.33 -14.38
CA SER A 414 -4.97 0.09 -14.31
C SER A 414 -4.08 0.38 -13.12
N TYR A 415 -3.14 1.30 -13.30
CA TYR A 415 -2.27 1.78 -12.24
C TYR A 415 -1.99 3.29 -12.38
N THR A 416 -1.84 3.97 -11.23
CA THR A 416 -1.61 5.41 -11.17
C THR A 416 -0.12 5.73 -11.29
N LEU A 417 0.24 6.56 -12.26
CA LEU A 417 1.60 7.04 -12.46
C LEU A 417 1.65 8.56 -12.57
N HIS A 418 2.68 9.18 -12.02
CA HIS A 418 2.85 10.63 -12.07
C HIS A 418 3.14 11.11 -13.50
N VAL A 419 2.46 12.19 -13.93
CA VAL A 419 2.77 12.87 -15.20
C VAL A 419 4.00 13.75 -14.99
N PRO A 420 5.09 13.54 -15.74
CA PRO A 420 6.30 14.35 -15.55
C PRO A 420 6.06 15.85 -15.65
N ASN A 421 6.58 16.63 -14.68
CA ASN A 421 6.45 18.08 -14.57
C ASN A 421 5.00 18.58 -14.46
N SER A 422 4.11 17.84 -13.86
CA SER A 422 2.70 18.17 -13.66
C SER A 422 2.22 17.65 -12.30
N ASP A 423 1.14 18.20 -11.77
CA ASP A 423 0.42 17.67 -10.61
C ASP A 423 -0.62 16.59 -10.99
N ASP A 424 -0.65 16.21 -12.25
CA ASP A 424 -1.58 15.21 -12.77
C ASP A 424 -0.96 13.81 -12.74
N TYR A 425 -1.83 12.80 -12.90
CA TYR A 425 -1.48 11.40 -12.97
C TYR A 425 -2.04 10.78 -14.24
N TYR A 426 -1.39 9.70 -14.69
CA TYR A 426 -1.93 8.77 -15.67
C TYR A 426 -2.52 7.56 -14.94
N GLU A 427 -3.75 7.21 -15.26
CA GLU A 427 -4.31 5.88 -14.98
C GLU A 427 -4.14 5.06 -16.25
N MET A 428 -3.22 4.11 -16.23
CA MET A 428 -2.75 3.43 -17.41
C MET A 428 -2.56 1.93 -17.20
N PRO A 429 -2.52 1.14 -18.29
CA PRO A 429 -2.33 -0.30 -18.17
C PRO A 429 -0.95 -0.66 -17.62
N CYS A 430 -0.96 -1.53 -16.62
CA CYS A 430 0.23 -2.11 -16.01
C CYS A 430 0.06 -3.62 -15.82
N TYR A 431 1.15 -4.37 -15.96
CA TYR A 431 1.21 -5.76 -15.53
C TYR A 431 1.49 -5.80 -14.04
N ALA A 432 0.57 -6.40 -13.28
CA ALA A 432 0.79 -6.81 -11.90
C ALA A 432 1.14 -8.30 -11.89
N VAL A 433 2.33 -8.63 -11.46
CA VAL A 433 2.88 -9.99 -11.46
C VAL A 433 2.97 -10.45 -10.03
N PHE A 434 2.14 -11.42 -9.66
CA PHE A 434 2.07 -11.97 -8.30
C PHE A 434 2.93 -13.21 -8.19
N PHE A 435 3.80 -13.23 -7.19
CA PHE A 435 4.74 -14.31 -6.98
C PHE A 435 4.93 -14.64 -5.51
N ASP A 436 5.36 -15.88 -5.25
CA ASP A 436 5.75 -16.37 -3.93
C ASP A 436 7.25 -16.69 -3.92
N PRO A 437 8.03 -15.94 -3.16
CA PRO A 437 9.48 -16.12 -3.09
C PRO A 437 9.93 -17.17 -2.06
N TRP A 438 9.02 -17.72 -1.25
CA TRP A 438 9.36 -18.56 -0.10
C TRP A 438 9.12 -20.06 -0.30
N GLN A 439 8.96 -20.55 -1.52
CA GLN A 439 8.88 -21.99 -1.74
C GLN A 439 10.17 -22.71 -1.33
N ARG A 440 10.26 -23.03 -0.03
CA ARG A 440 11.26 -23.98 0.46
C ARG A 440 10.89 -25.38 -0.01
N PRO A 441 11.85 -26.19 -0.55
CA PRO A 441 11.56 -27.55 -1.01
C PRO A 441 10.96 -28.48 0.05
N ASP A 442 11.17 -28.17 1.34
CA ASP A 442 10.72 -28.95 2.50
C ASP A 442 9.47 -28.44 3.19
N SER A 443 8.87 -27.37 2.69
CA SER A 443 7.62 -26.92 3.29
C SER A 443 6.50 -27.88 2.89
N SER A 444 6.15 -28.78 3.80
CA SER A 444 4.86 -29.49 3.84
C SER A 444 3.67 -28.51 3.98
N ARG A 445 3.88 -27.25 3.66
CA ARG A 445 2.90 -26.19 3.69
C ARG A 445 2.02 -26.27 2.45
N ASN A 446 0.92 -26.97 2.61
CA ASN A 446 -0.28 -26.77 1.81
C ASN A 446 -0.90 -25.36 2.04
N ASP A 447 -0.12 -24.43 2.53
CA ASP A 447 -0.57 -23.12 2.98
C ASP A 447 -0.29 -22.10 1.89
N LYS A 448 -1.33 -21.80 1.11
CA LYS A 448 -1.35 -20.78 0.07
C LYS A 448 -1.43 -19.34 0.64
N THR A 449 -1.15 -19.14 1.90
CA THR A 449 -1.14 -17.85 2.60
C THR A 449 0.27 -17.36 2.86
N THR A 450 1.12 -17.46 1.86
CA THR A 450 2.45 -16.89 1.89
C THR A 450 2.40 -15.45 1.43
N MET A 451 3.34 -14.64 1.90
CA MET A 451 3.50 -13.24 1.52
C MET A 451 3.37 -13.09 0.00
N GLN A 452 2.27 -12.50 -0.44
CA GLN A 452 2.03 -12.21 -1.85
C GLN A 452 2.89 -10.99 -2.19
N GLU A 453 3.94 -11.24 -2.94
CA GLU A 453 4.77 -10.17 -3.47
C GLU A 453 4.31 -9.81 -4.87
N THR A 454 4.45 -8.55 -5.24
CA THR A 454 3.99 -8.04 -6.53
C THR A 454 5.08 -7.26 -7.24
N LEU A 455 5.35 -7.61 -8.50
CA LEU A 455 6.13 -6.77 -9.41
C LEU A 455 5.17 -6.01 -10.33
N LEU A 456 5.28 -4.69 -10.37
CA LEU A 456 4.49 -3.83 -11.27
C LEU A 456 5.34 -3.36 -12.44
N ILE A 457 4.83 -3.55 -13.66
CA ILE A 457 5.48 -3.11 -14.90
C ILE A 457 4.49 -2.33 -15.75
N ASN A 458 4.87 -1.13 -16.15
CA ASN A 458 4.14 -0.33 -17.10
C ASN A 458 3.98 -1.08 -18.44
N ALA A 459 2.75 -1.36 -18.83
CA ALA A 459 2.47 -2.15 -20.03
C ALA A 459 2.73 -1.39 -21.34
N VAL A 460 2.94 -0.08 -21.28
CA VAL A 460 3.18 0.77 -22.47
C VAL A 460 4.66 0.87 -22.82
N ASP A 461 5.54 1.03 -21.81
CA ASP A 461 6.98 1.24 -22.04
C ASP A 461 7.89 0.21 -21.37
N GLY A 462 7.36 -0.65 -20.50
CA GLY A 462 8.10 -1.70 -19.81
C GLY A 462 8.91 -1.24 -18.61
N SER A 463 8.71 -0.01 -18.15
CA SER A 463 9.35 0.48 -16.93
C SER A 463 8.76 -0.17 -15.66
N ILE A 464 9.58 -0.29 -14.62
CA ILE A 464 9.17 -0.87 -13.33
C ILE A 464 8.57 0.22 -12.45
N VAL A 465 7.58 -0.16 -11.64
CA VAL A 465 6.99 0.69 -10.59
C VAL A 465 7.46 0.20 -9.24
N HIS A 466 7.92 1.10 -8.37
CA HIS A 466 8.47 0.74 -7.05
C HIS A 466 8.03 1.69 -5.95
N THR A 467 8.01 1.20 -4.67
CA THR A 467 7.56 1.97 -3.51
C THR A 467 8.55 3.06 -3.05
N ASP A 468 9.85 2.85 -3.22
CA ASP A 468 10.88 3.62 -2.50
C ASP A 468 11.45 4.81 -3.27
N TYR A 469 11.07 5.02 -4.52
CA TYR A 469 11.61 6.10 -5.33
C TYR A 469 10.59 7.20 -5.55
N GLY A 470 10.57 8.12 -4.58
CA GLY A 470 9.95 9.42 -4.73
C GLY A 470 10.98 10.41 -5.27
N TYR A 471 10.67 11.06 -6.36
CA TYR A 471 11.27 12.32 -6.76
C TYR A 471 10.28 13.43 -6.52
#